data_33bdacf87a4443be058315147ca00e6d
#
_entry.id   33bdacf87a4443be058315147ca00e6d
#
_cell.length_a   1.000
_cell.length_b   1.000
_cell.length_c   1.000
_cell.angle_alpha   90.00
_cell.angle_beta   90.00
_cell.angle_gamma   90.00
#
_symmetry.space_group_name_H-M   'P 1'
#
loop_
_entity.id
_entity.type
_entity.pdbx_description
1 polymer ?
#
loop_
_entity_poly.entity_id
_entity_poly.type
_entity_poly.pdbx_seq_one_letter_code
_entity_poly.pdbx_strand_id
1 'polypeptide(L)'
;MTLLERLGGREAITRGIVHTFRILSRRPRPSRHEEAAGEELDAYLRGLGLSPVRDGAGNRMADVPPAPGRGRAPRLILQGHLDMVCAVRPGSGWNPLADPVTVMEEGGFLRSDGRASLGADNHLGNAAALWLLSTGAVNHGPLRLLFTTAEEVGLEGAKEVAPDWLARAEYLLNTDGFHLGRAVVGSASGRRETWAAPLDAGPAPALPAWRLTLSGGRGGHSGDDINRGRANPIKLLAAYLAGLPGGRIASLSGGLTHNAIPAQAEAVVFCPAEPDLSPLRAALAGYRAADPGLTVACAPAEGPERAWTPAFQAHALAFLMGLYHGVYAMEPAFPGTVGASANLGRAGTEGDVYEVCAFLRSTRPEWEAELAGRHMTLGTAHGFSLSVTGYPGWPGDRANPLAAVLGRVWWEQTGRTLELSAVHVGLEPSVFRAKAPGLVMASAGPDILDAHSVDERAPLDGLPDYALLLAGAMEAL
;
A
#
# COMPACT_ATOMS: atom_id res chain seq x y z
N MET A 1 -18.79 -14.74 -34.06
CA MET A 1 -17.46 -15.04 -33.46
C MET A 1 -17.43 -14.39 -32.09
N THR A 2 -17.27 -15.18 -31.05
CA THR A 2 -17.17 -14.70 -29.66
C THR A 2 -15.91 -13.86 -29.46
N LEU A 3 -15.83 -13.09 -28.36
CA LEU A 3 -14.61 -12.36 -28.02
C LEU A 3 -13.41 -13.29 -27.83
N LEU A 4 -13.61 -14.45 -27.19
CA LEU A 4 -12.56 -15.47 -27.02
C LEU A 4 -12.03 -15.96 -28.38
N GLU A 5 -12.90 -16.21 -29.35
CA GLU A 5 -12.49 -16.64 -30.70
C GLU A 5 -11.75 -15.54 -31.45
N ARG A 6 -12.18 -14.28 -31.33
CA ARG A 6 -11.49 -13.12 -31.93
C ARG A 6 -10.07 -12.93 -31.37
N LEU A 7 -9.86 -13.27 -30.10
CA LEU A 7 -8.57 -13.19 -29.40
C LEU A 7 -7.71 -14.48 -29.59
N GLY A 8 -8.17 -15.45 -30.38
CA GLY A 8 -7.40 -16.68 -30.72
C GLY A 8 -7.44 -17.79 -29.67
N GLY A 9 -8.35 -17.71 -28.69
CA GLY A 9 -8.52 -18.69 -27.62
C GLY A 9 -7.61 -18.45 -26.40
N ARG A 10 -7.86 -19.22 -25.34
CA ARG A 10 -7.21 -19.01 -24.02
C ARG A 10 -5.68 -19.07 -24.08
N GLU A 11 -5.13 -20.03 -24.83
CA GLU A 11 -3.68 -20.19 -24.93
C GLU A 11 -3.00 -19.00 -25.65
N ALA A 12 -3.63 -18.46 -26.71
CA ALA A 12 -3.12 -17.29 -27.42
C ALA A 12 -3.16 -16.04 -26.50
N ILE A 13 -4.21 -15.90 -25.70
CA ILE A 13 -4.34 -14.81 -24.71
C ILE A 13 -3.22 -14.90 -23.69
N THR A 14 -3.02 -16.06 -23.04
CA THR A 14 -1.95 -16.23 -22.04
C THR A 14 -0.57 -15.92 -22.64
N ARG A 15 -0.24 -16.52 -23.80
CA ARG A 15 1.05 -16.26 -24.48
C ARG A 15 1.25 -14.79 -24.81
N GLY A 16 0.20 -14.13 -25.30
CA GLY A 16 0.27 -12.72 -25.67
C GLY A 16 0.51 -11.81 -24.48
N ILE A 17 -0.19 -12.02 -23.38
CA ILE A 17 -0.01 -11.25 -22.13
C ILE A 17 1.39 -11.48 -21.56
N VAL A 18 1.82 -12.74 -21.44
CA VAL A 18 3.15 -13.10 -20.94
C VAL A 18 4.26 -12.52 -21.81
N HIS A 19 4.09 -12.54 -23.14
CA HIS A 19 5.04 -11.91 -24.06
C HIS A 19 5.15 -10.40 -23.83
N THR A 20 4.01 -9.71 -23.72
CA THR A 20 3.98 -8.26 -23.46
C THR A 20 4.56 -7.94 -22.07
N PHE A 21 4.23 -8.73 -21.06
CA PHE A 21 4.80 -8.59 -19.72
C PHE A 21 6.33 -8.71 -19.73
N ARG A 22 6.88 -9.67 -20.46
CA ARG A 22 8.33 -9.82 -20.64
C ARG A 22 8.97 -8.61 -21.31
N ILE A 23 8.29 -7.97 -22.27
CA ILE A 23 8.78 -6.74 -22.90
C ILE A 23 8.86 -5.64 -21.86
N LEU A 24 7.79 -5.40 -21.10
CA LEU A 24 7.75 -4.37 -20.08
C LEU A 24 8.74 -4.61 -18.93
N SER A 25 9.10 -5.87 -18.68
CA SER A 25 10.03 -6.28 -17.61
C SER A 25 11.51 -6.24 -18.00
N ARG A 26 11.85 -5.79 -19.21
CA ARG A 26 13.25 -5.72 -19.69
C ARG A 26 14.09 -4.65 -19.00
N ARG A 27 13.45 -3.68 -18.39
CA ARG A 27 14.13 -2.56 -17.74
C ARG A 27 13.88 -2.57 -16.25
N PRO A 28 14.89 -2.23 -15.46
CA PRO A 28 14.70 -1.93 -14.04
C PRO A 28 13.69 -0.82 -13.86
N ARG A 29 12.85 -0.94 -12.80
CA ARG A 29 11.79 0.03 -12.53
C ARG A 29 11.46 0.19 -11.04
N PRO A 30 12.46 0.27 -10.15
CA PRO A 30 12.15 0.59 -8.77
C PRO A 30 11.55 1.99 -8.69
N SER A 31 10.68 2.24 -7.71
CA SER A 31 10.02 3.54 -7.54
C SER A 31 11.01 4.70 -7.59
N ARG A 32 10.67 5.76 -8.32
CA ARG A 32 11.49 6.94 -8.65
C ARG A 32 12.67 6.68 -9.60
N HIS A 33 12.75 5.49 -10.21
CA HIS A 33 13.79 5.13 -11.19
C HIS A 33 13.18 4.43 -12.42
N GLU A 34 11.96 4.80 -12.81
CA GLU A 34 11.17 4.17 -13.88
C GLU A 34 11.51 4.68 -15.27
N GLU A 35 12.46 5.61 -15.43
CA GLU A 35 12.73 6.28 -16.70
C GLU A 35 12.95 5.30 -17.85
N ALA A 36 13.85 4.32 -17.66
CA ALA A 36 14.16 3.35 -18.70
C ALA A 36 12.97 2.43 -19.03
N ALA A 37 12.14 2.10 -18.05
CA ALA A 37 10.90 1.35 -18.27
C ALA A 37 9.85 2.20 -19.01
N GLY A 38 9.75 3.49 -18.67
CA GLY A 38 8.91 4.44 -19.38
C GLY A 38 9.32 4.62 -20.85
N GLU A 39 10.62 4.65 -21.16
CA GLU A 39 11.11 4.70 -22.54
C GLU A 39 10.78 3.42 -23.33
N GLU A 40 10.88 2.24 -22.71
CA GLU A 40 10.47 0.96 -23.31
C GLU A 40 8.96 0.96 -23.60
N LEU A 41 8.15 1.46 -22.65
CA LEU A 41 6.72 1.64 -22.85
C LEU A 41 6.42 2.63 -24.00
N ASP A 42 7.10 3.78 -24.05
CA ASP A 42 6.94 4.75 -25.12
C ASP A 42 7.26 4.14 -26.49
N ALA A 43 8.31 3.31 -26.58
CA ALA A 43 8.65 2.59 -27.79
C ALA A 43 7.56 1.59 -28.19
N TYR A 44 7.01 0.85 -27.23
CA TYR A 44 5.90 -0.08 -27.44
C TYR A 44 4.65 0.66 -27.97
N LEU A 45 4.25 1.76 -27.33
CA LEU A 45 3.11 2.58 -27.75
C LEU A 45 3.27 3.16 -29.15
N ARG A 46 4.47 3.64 -29.50
CA ARG A 46 4.77 4.10 -30.87
C ARG A 46 4.68 2.97 -31.88
N GLY A 47 5.07 1.73 -31.49
CA GLY A 47 4.90 0.54 -32.30
C GLY A 47 3.44 0.20 -32.59
N LEU A 48 2.51 0.62 -31.72
CA LEU A 48 1.06 0.53 -31.94
C LEU A 48 0.50 1.73 -32.75
N GLY A 49 1.34 2.66 -33.21
CA GLY A 49 0.92 3.88 -33.91
C GLY A 49 0.39 4.99 -33.01
N LEU A 50 0.62 4.89 -31.68
CA LEU A 50 0.19 5.89 -30.72
C LEU A 50 1.27 6.94 -30.46
N SER A 51 0.87 8.10 -29.94
CA SER A 51 1.76 9.22 -29.63
C SER A 51 1.78 9.44 -28.11
N PRO A 52 2.66 8.75 -27.36
CA PRO A 52 2.75 8.94 -25.91
C PRO A 52 3.27 10.33 -25.58
N VAL A 53 2.71 10.91 -24.52
CA VAL A 53 3.18 12.14 -23.90
C VAL A 53 3.62 11.85 -22.48
N ARG A 54 4.59 12.65 -21.98
CA ARG A 54 5.17 12.53 -20.65
C ARG A 54 4.96 13.83 -19.89
N ASP A 55 4.68 13.73 -18.58
CA ASP A 55 4.70 14.89 -17.68
C ASP A 55 6.03 15.02 -16.91
N GLY A 56 6.10 16.02 -16.03
CA GLY A 56 7.30 16.31 -15.24
C GLY A 56 7.64 15.24 -14.20
N ALA A 57 6.66 14.47 -13.75
CA ALA A 57 6.86 13.37 -12.80
C ALA A 57 7.28 12.05 -13.49
N GLY A 58 7.24 12.03 -14.81
CA GLY A 58 7.55 10.82 -15.55
C GLY A 58 6.34 9.95 -15.87
N ASN A 59 5.13 10.37 -15.54
CA ASN A 59 3.92 9.68 -15.98
C ASN A 59 3.80 9.66 -17.50
N ARG A 60 3.13 8.66 -18.04
CA ARG A 60 2.90 8.50 -19.49
C ARG A 60 1.41 8.48 -19.80
N MET A 61 1.01 9.13 -20.87
CA MET A 61 -0.36 9.12 -21.38
C MET A 61 -0.37 8.96 -22.89
N ALA A 62 -1.30 8.17 -23.41
CA ALA A 62 -1.56 8.07 -24.84
C ALA A 62 -3.07 7.95 -25.12
N ASP A 63 -3.59 8.72 -26.05
CA ASP A 63 -4.96 8.55 -26.54
C ASP A 63 -4.99 7.47 -27.64
N VAL A 64 -5.98 6.56 -27.54
CA VAL A 64 -6.23 5.49 -28.50
C VAL A 64 -7.51 5.84 -29.28
N PRO A 65 -7.43 5.98 -30.61
CA PRO A 65 -8.62 6.24 -31.43
C PRO A 65 -9.66 5.11 -31.27
N PRO A 66 -10.95 5.44 -31.31
CA PRO A 66 -12.00 4.42 -31.22
C PRO A 66 -12.00 3.47 -32.42
N ALA A 67 -12.47 2.25 -32.23
CA ALA A 67 -12.78 1.34 -33.33
C ALA A 67 -13.82 1.95 -34.28
N PRO A 68 -13.89 1.52 -35.56
CA PRO A 68 -14.86 2.06 -36.53
C PRO A 68 -16.30 2.00 -35.99
N GLY A 69 -16.98 3.14 -36.08
CA GLY A 69 -18.37 3.30 -35.59
C GLY A 69 -18.52 3.59 -34.09
N ARG A 70 -17.43 3.52 -33.27
CA ARG A 70 -17.47 3.69 -31.81
C ARG A 70 -17.09 5.11 -31.33
N GLY A 71 -16.97 6.07 -32.22
CA GLY A 71 -16.51 7.42 -31.86
C GLY A 71 -17.42 8.24 -30.91
N ARG A 72 -18.68 7.78 -30.70
CA ARG A 72 -19.63 8.41 -29.76
C ARG A 72 -19.72 7.69 -28.41
N ALA A 73 -19.03 6.58 -28.24
CA ALA A 73 -18.97 5.86 -26.97
C ALA A 73 -18.27 6.71 -25.90
N PRO A 74 -18.60 6.52 -24.62
CA PRO A 74 -17.91 7.22 -23.54
C PRO A 74 -16.42 6.91 -23.53
N ARG A 75 -15.60 7.88 -23.13
CA ARG A 75 -14.16 7.68 -23.04
C ARG A 75 -13.82 6.89 -21.77
N LEU A 76 -13.05 5.83 -21.93
CA LEU A 76 -12.50 5.05 -20.84
C LEU A 76 -10.98 5.33 -20.68
N ILE A 77 -10.54 5.61 -19.46
CA ILE A 77 -9.11 5.59 -19.12
C ILE A 77 -8.78 4.18 -18.61
N LEU A 78 -7.76 3.54 -19.20
CA LEU A 78 -7.09 2.36 -18.65
C LEU A 78 -5.85 2.84 -17.92
N GLN A 79 -5.75 2.56 -16.63
CA GLN A 79 -4.72 3.14 -15.80
C GLN A 79 -3.99 2.08 -14.97
N GLY A 80 -2.68 2.22 -14.85
CA GLY A 80 -1.83 1.42 -13.98
C GLY A 80 -0.50 2.11 -13.74
N HIS A 81 0.30 1.61 -12.80
CA HIS A 81 1.61 2.19 -12.50
C HIS A 81 2.77 1.44 -13.16
N LEU A 82 3.93 2.10 -13.24
CA LEU A 82 5.14 1.61 -13.91
C LEU A 82 6.16 1.03 -12.94
N ASP A 83 6.20 1.52 -11.72
CA ASP A 83 7.15 1.08 -10.72
C ASP A 83 6.79 -0.28 -10.13
N MET A 84 7.67 -0.82 -9.33
CA MET A 84 7.47 -2.03 -8.54
C MET A 84 8.25 -1.97 -7.23
N VAL A 85 7.76 -2.66 -6.21
CA VAL A 85 8.56 -2.97 -5.03
C VAL A 85 9.63 -3.99 -5.40
N CYS A 86 10.89 -3.57 -5.36
CA CYS A 86 12.03 -4.44 -5.64
C CYS A 86 12.48 -5.17 -4.36
N ALA A 87 11.74 -6.22 -3.96
CA ALA A 87 12.22 -7.13 -2.91
C ALA A 87 13.37 -7.96 -3.48
N VAL A 88 14.50 -8.00 -2.78
CA VAL A 88 15.73 -8.69 -3.22
C VAL A 88 16.07 -9.81 -2.26
N ARG A 89 16.32 -11.01 -2.77
CA ARG A 89 16.80 -12.14 -1.94
C ARG A 89 18.22 -11.86 -1.45
N PRO A 90 18.46 -11.90 -0.14
CA PRO A 90 19.80 -11.71 0.40
C PRO A 90 20.84 -12.64 -0.27
N GLY A 91 21.95 -12.08 -0.70
CA GLY A 91 23.03 -12.82 -1.36
C GLY A 91 22.80 -13.19 -2.83
N SER A 92 21.69 -12.78 -3.45
CA SER A 92 21.40 -13.07 -4.87
C SER A 92 22.29 -12.31 -5.85
N GLY A 93 22.88 -11.19 -5.42
CA GLY A 93 23.65 -10.30 -6.28
C GLY A 93 22.82 -9.48 -7.28
N TRP A 94 21.49 -9.59 -7.27
CA TRP A 94 20.62 -8.82 -8.15
C TRP A 94 20.58 -7.34 -7.74
N ASN A 95 20.75 -6.45 -8.72
CA ASN A 95 20.76 -5.00 -8.50
C ASN A 95 19.47 -4.38 -9.05
N PRO A 96 18.58 -3.81 -8.21
CA PRO A 96 17.30 -3.24 -8.63
C PRO A 96 17.44 -2.06 -9.61
N LEU A 97 18.60 -1.40 -9.66
CA LEU A 97 18.84 -0.26 -10.57
C LEU A 97 19.47 -0.66 -11.91
N ALA A 98 19.94 -1.90 -12.05
CA ALA A 98 20.70 -2.33 -13.22
C ALA A 98 20.13 -3.59 -13.89
N ASP A 99 19.64 -4.53 -13.10
CA ASP A 99 19.26 -5.85 -13.59
C ASP A 99 17.77 -5.93 -13.94
N PRO A 100 17.40 -6.48 -15.09
CA PRO A 100 16.02 -6.78 -15.42
C PRO A 100 15.51 -7.95 -14.58
N VAL A 101 14.18 -8.04 -14.43
CA VAL A 101 13.53 -9.21 -13.84
C VAL A 101 13.55 -10.36 -14.86
N THR A 102 14.10 -11.51 -14.46
CA THR A 102 14.03 -12.73 -15.27
C THR A 102 12.69 -13.42 -15.05
N VAL A 103 11.82 -13.34 -16.05
CA VAL A 103 10.44 -13.87 -16.01
C VAL A 103 10.40 -15.33 -16.43
N MET A 104 9.90 -16.21 -15.56
CA MET A 104 9.77 -17.65 -15.75
C MET A 104 8.30 -18.09 -15.71
N GLU A 105 8.00 -19.17 -16.44
CA GLU A 105 6.74 -19.91 -16.37
C GLU A 105 7.02 -21.25 -15.73
N GLU A 106 6.53 -21.50 -14.52
CA GLU A 106 6.80 -22.73 -13.78
C GLU A 106 5.60 -23.14 -12.92
N GLY A 107 5.23 -24.42 -12.98
CA GLY A 107 4.15 -24.96 -12.13
C GLY A 107 2.78 -24.31 -12.35
N GLY A 108 2.50 -23.76 -13.54
CA GLY A 108 1.26 -23.03 -13.82
C GLY A 108 1.26 -21.56 -13.37
N PHE A 109 2.41 -21.06 -12.93
CA PHE A 109 2.58 -19.68 -12.51
C PHE A 109 3.59 -18.92 -13.35
N LEU A 110 3.37 -17.62 -13.49
CA LEU A 110 4.37 -16.64 -13.87
C LEU A 110 5.08 -16.19 -12.59
N ARG A 111 6.42 -16.22 -12.59
CA ARG A 111 7.26 -15.87 -11.44
C ARG A 111 8.61 -15.31 -11.87
N SER A 112 9.35 -14.72 -10.97
CA SER A 112 10.76 -14.40 -11.19
C SER A 112 11.65 -15.65 -11.03
N ASP A 113 12.93 -15.55 -11.34
CA ASP A 113 13.94 -16.57 -11.05
C ASP A 113 14.29 -16.70 -9.55
N GLY A 114 13.54 -16.01 -8.68
CA GLY A 114 13.69 -16.06 -7.23
C GLY A 114 14.78 -15.15 -6.67
N ARG A 115 15.48 -14.35 -7.50
CA ARG A 115 16.46 -13.36 -7.04
C ARG A 115 15.79 -12.08 -6.53
N ALA A 116 14.64 -11.72 -7.12
CA ALA A 116 13.87 -10.55 -6.77
C ALA A 116 12.37 -10.80 -6.95
N SER A 117 11.51 -9.86 -6.53
CA SER A 117 10.10 -9.83 -6.85
C SER A 117 9.85 -9.87 -8.36
N LEU A 118 8.67 -10.32 -8.77
CA LEU A 118 8.28 -10.42 -10.18
C LEU A 118 7.90 -9.06 -10.78
N GLY A 119 7.24 -8.20 -10.00
CA GLY A 119 6.63 -6.94 -10.45
C GLY A 119 5.42 -7.18 -11.34
N ALA A 120 4.63 -8.22 -11.04
CA ALA A 120 3.31 -8.43 -11.63
C ALA A 120 2.37 -7.29 -11.27
N ASP A 121 2.51 -6.78 -10.09
CA ASP A 121 2.01 -5.52 -9.60
C ASP A 121 2.86 -4.37 -10.17
N ASN A 122 2.36 -3.50 -11.04
CA ASN A 122 1.07 -3.57 -11.76
C ASN A 122 1.28 -3.91 -13.26
N HIS A 123 2.51 -4.36 -13.63
CA HIS A 123 2.86 -4.60 -15.05
C HIS A 123 2.05 -5.73 -15.69
N LEU A 124 1.46 -6.65 -14.92
CA LEU A 124 0.62 -7.71 -15.52
C LEU A 124 -0.72 -7.16 -16.00
N GLY A 125 -1.32 -6.23 -15.24
CA GLY A 125 -2.50 -5.47 -15.66
C GLY A 125 -2.22 -4.62 -16.90
N ASN A 126 -1.10 -3.89 -16.88
CA ASN A 126 -0.63 -3.09 -18.01
C ASN A 126 -0.39 -3.96 -19.26
N ALA A 127 0.25 -5.12 -19.09
CA ALA A 127 0.54 -6.04 -20.21
C ALA A 127 -0.73 -6.58 -20.85
N ALA A 128 -1.77 -6.90 -20.07
CA ALA A 128 -3.05 -7.35 -20.59
C ALA A 128 -3.73 -6.24 -21.42
N ALA A 129 -3.77 -5.00 -20.93
CA ALA A 129 -4.34 -3.87 -21.64
C ALA A 129 -3.61 -3.60 -22.96
N LEU A 130 -2.28 -3.57 -22.93
CA LEU A 130 -1.44 -3.29 -24.10
C LEU A 130 -1.51 -4.42 -25.13
N TRP A 131 -1.50 -5.69 -24.69
CA TRP A 131 -1.67 -6.82 -25.60
C TRP A 131 -3.02 -6.77 -26.29
N LEU A 132 -4.13 -6.54 -25.56
CA LEU A 132 -5.45 -6.44 -26.16
C LEU A 132 -5.50 -5.39 -27.27
N LEU A 133 -4.91 -4.24 -27.07
CA LEU A 133 -4.82 -3.18 -28.09
C LEU A 133 -4.00 -3.62 -29.30
N SER A 134 -2.90 -4.36 -29.08
CA SER A 134 -2.04 -4.84 -30.17
C SER A 134 -2.73 -5.82 -31.10
N THR A 135 -3.77 -6.52 -30.64
CA THR A 135 -4.53 -7.49 -31.47
C THR A 135 -5.42 -6.84 -32.51
N GLY A 136 -5.87 -5.59 -32.29
CA GLY A 136 -6.90 -4.94 -33.08
C GLY A 136 -8.27 -5.64 -33.04
N ALA A 137 -8.44 -6.65 -32.18
CA ALA A 137 -9.63 -7.49 -32.13
C ALA A 137 -10.76 -6.94 -31.22
N VAL A 138 -10.46 -5.94 -30.40
CA VAL A 138 -11.41 -5.35 -29.45
C VAL A 138 -12.14 -4.16 -30.08
N ASN A 139 -13.47 -4.19 -30.08
CA ASN A 139 -14.31 -3.13 -30.64
C ASN A 139 -14.60 -2.03 -29.59
N HIS A 140 -13.59 -1.28 -29.21
CA HIS A 140 -13.64 -0.29 -28.11
C HIS A 140 -14.04 1.11 -28.55
N GLY A 141 -14.59 1.91 -27.62
CA GLY A 141 -14.77 3.36 -27.74
C GLY A 141 -13.44 4.14 -27.70
N PRO A 142 -13.49 5.48 -27.58
CA PRO A 142 -12.26 6.26 -27.33
C PRO A 142 -11.61 5.82 -26.03
N LEU A 143 -10.31 5.49 -26.06
CA LEU A 143 -9.56 5.13 -24.85
C LEU A 143 -8.47 6.17 -24.57
N ARG A 144 -8.06 6.20 -23.32
CA ARG A 144 -6.82 6.83 -22.87
C ARG A 144 -6.05 5.83 -22.00
N LEU A 145 -4.80 5.65 -22.31
CA LEU A 145 -3.86 4.93 -21.47
C LEU A 145 -3.19 5.93 -20.54
N LEU A 146 -3.10 5.60 -19.26
CA LEU A 146 -2.45 6.42 -18.24
C LEU A 146 -1.57 5.52 -17.37
N PHE A 147 -0.27 5.77 -17.41
CA PHE A 147 0.72 5.02 -16.64
C PHE A 147 1.45 5.98 -15.70
N THR A 148 1.40 5.70 -14.44
CA THR A 148 1.95 6.53 -13.37
C THR A 148 3.27 6.00 -12.84
N THR A 149 4.04 6.84 -12.18
CA THR A 149 5.32 6.52 -11.55
C THR A 149 5.20 6.59 -10.03
N ALA A 150 6.12 5.95 -9.31
CA ALA A 150 6.27 6.06 -7.86
C ALA A 150 4.94 5.86 -7.07
N GLU A 151 4.14 4.87 -7.51
CA GLU A 151 2.90 4.48 -6.82
C GLU A 151 3.22 3.93 -5.44
N GLU A 152 4.16 2.96 -5.38
CA GLU A 152 4.53 2.13 -4.24
C GLU A 152 5.16 2.92 -3.07
N VAL A 153 5.55 4.16 -3.32
CA VAL A 153 6.12 5.07 -2.32
C VAL A 153 5.18 6.21 -1.94
N GLY A 154 3.89 6.03 -2.21
CA GLY A 154 2.84 6.93 -1.73
C GLY A 154 2.07 7.66 -2.81
N LEU A 155 1.80 7.04 -3.96
CA LEU A 155 0.99 7.55 -5.06
C LEU A 155 1.56 8.87 -5.66
N GLU A 156 2.90 9.00 -5.69
CA GLU A 156 3.54 10.27 -6.03
C GLU A 156 3.21 10.71 -7.46
N GLY A 157 3.34 9.80 -8.43
CA GLY A 157 3.02 10.10 -9.82
C GLY A 157 1.55 10.50 -10.01
N ALA A 158 0.61 9.80 -9.40
CA ALA A 158 -0.81 10.14 -9.46
C ALA A 158 -1.10 11.56 -8.94
N LYS A 159 -0.38 12.00 -7.89
CA LYS A 159 -0.50 13.36 -7.36
C LYS A 159 -0.06 14.43 -8.37
N GLU A 160 0.85 14.11 -9.27
CA GLU A 160 1.37 15.04 -10.29
C GLU A 160 0.56 15.02 -11.60
N VAL A 161 -0.26 13.98 -11.85
CA VAL A 161 -1.11 13.90 -13.05
C VAL A 161 -1.97 15.17 -13.17
N ALA A 162 -1.83 15.89 -14.30
CA ALA A 162 -2.62 17.09 -14.56
C ALA A 162 -4.11 16.75 -14.74
N PRO A 163 -5.04 17.58 -14.22
CA PRO A 163 -6.48 17.36 -14.39
C PRO A 163 -6.91 17.19 -15.86
N ASP A 164 -6.23 17.84 -16.80
CA ASP A 164 -6.51 17.72 -18.23
C ASP A 164 -6.30 16.29 -18.77
N TRP A 165 -5.44 15.51 -18.14
CA TRP A 165 -5.25 14.11 -18.51
C TRP A 165 -6.42 13.21 -18.07
N LEU A 166 -7.21 13.66 -17.10
CA LEU A 166 -8.44 13.02 -16.67
C LEU A 166 -9.70 13.58 -17.36
N ALA A 167 -9.56 14.77 -17.96
CA ALA A 167 -10.69 15.48 -18.56
C ALA A 167 -11.29 14.73 -19.77
N ARG A 168 -12.60 14.92 -19.96
CA ARG A 168 -13.40 14.29 -21.03
C ARG A 168 -13.44 12.76 -20.97
N ALA A 169 -13.09 12.15 -19.85
CA ALA A 169 -13.32 10.74 -19.60
C ALA A 169 -14.52 10.59 -18.66
N GLU A 170 -15.39 9.66 -18.95
CA GLU A 170 -16.50 9.29 -18.10
C GLU A 170 -16.14 8.16 -17.14
N TYR A 171 -15.21 7.30 -17.57
CA TYR A 171 -14.80 6.10 -16.82
C TYR A 171 -13.28 5.99 -16.70
N LEU A 172 -12.83 5.44 -15.58
CA LEU A 172 -11.45 5.00 -15.36
C LEU A 172 -11.45 3.59 -14.77
N LEU A 173 -10.83 2.67 -15.48
CA LEU A 173 -10.54 1.32 -14.98
C LEU A 173 -9.05 1.25 -14.63
N ASN A 174 -8.78 1.22 -13.34
CA ASN A 174 -7.45 0.95 -12.83
C ASN A 174 -7.20 -0.55 -12.86
N THR A 175 -6.02 -0.98 -13.33
CA THR A 175 -5.66 -2.38 -13.55
C THR A 175 -4.91 -3.00 -12.37
N ASP A 176 -4.81 -2.27 -11.27
CA ASP A 176 -4.07 -2.60 -10.07
C ASP A 176 -4.95 -3.35 -9.05
N GLY A 177 -5.42 -4.51 -9.46
CA GLY A 177 -6.18 -5.44 -8.62
C GLY A 177 -5.42 -6.74 -8.41
N PHE A 178 -5.56 -7.36 -7.23
CA PHE A 178 -4.84 -8.60 -6.87
C PHE A 178 -5.72 -9.84 -6.83
N HIS A 179 -7.00 -9.69 -7.17
CA HIS A 179 -7.95 -10.79 -7.10
C HIS A 179 -8.87 -10.79 -8.31
N LEU A 180 -8.69 -11.78 -9.16
CA LEU A 180 -9.57 -12.00 -10.31
C LEU A 180 -11.01 -12.30 -9.86
N GLY A 181 -11.98 -11.67 -10.52
CA GLY A 181 -13.39 -11.78 -10.14
C GLY A 181 -13.82 -10.84 -9.02
N ARG A 182 -12.97 -9.87 -8.66
CA ARG A 182 -13.27 -8.78 -7.72
C ARG A 182 -13.09 -7.43 -8.40
N ALA A 183 -14.01 -6.50 -8.14
CA ALA A 183 -13.85 -5.10 -8.47
C ALA A 183 -13.80 -4.26 -7.19
N VAL A 184 -12.76 -3.45 -7.05
CA VAL A 184 -12.60 -2.48 -5.97
C VAL A 184 -13.24 -1.17 -6.42
N VAL A 185 -14.13 -0.64 -5.58
CA VAL A 185 -14.88 0.60 -5.84
C VAL A 185 -14.70 1.63 -4.73
N GLY A 186 -13.73 1.44 -3.87
CA GLY A 186 -13.38 2.34 -2.79
C GLY A 186 -12.07 1.96 -2.12
N SER A 187 -11.34 2.94 -1.60
CA SER A 187 -10.06 2.75 -0.91
C SER A 187 -9.89 3.73 0.25
N ALA A 188 -9.09 3.35 1.25
CA ALA A 188 -8.82 4.23 2.38
C ALA A 188 -7.87 5.38 2.00
N SER A 189 -8.05 6.52 2.67
CA SER A 189 -7.00 7.55 2.75
C SER A 189 -5.78 7.02 3.50
N GLY A 190 -4.66 7.71 3.33
CA GLY A 190 -3.49 7.55 4.17
C GLY A 190 -3.06 8.89 4.71
N ARG A 191 -3.10 9.06 6.05
CA ARG A 191 -2.64 10.25 6.75
C ARG A 191 -1.47 9.88 7.65
N ARG A 192 -0.26 10.25 7.22
CA ARG A 192 0.94 10.14 8.04
C ARG A 192 1.04 11.35 8.96
N GLU A 193 1.08 11.08 10.24
CA GLU A 193 1.31 12.05 11.28
C GLU A 193 2.71 11.85 11.86
N THR A 194 3.56 12.88 11.76
CA THR A 194 4.87 12.91 12.39
C THR A 194 4.81 13.92 13.51
N TRP A 195 4.84 13.42 14.73
CA TRP A 195 4.79 14.18 15.97
C TRP A 195 6.21 14.33 16.52
N ALA A 196 6.58 15.55 16.90
CA ALA A 196 7.92 15.88 17.36
C ALA A 196 7.87 16.75 18.61
N ALA A 197 8.69 16.41 19.59
CA ALA A 197 8.93 17.23 20.77
C ALA A 197 10.43 17.36 21.03
N PRO A 198 10.95 18.56 21.42
CA PRO A 198 12.33 18.68 21.87
C PRO A 198 12.59 17.73 23.04
N LEU A 199 13.67 16.98 22.96
CA LEU A 199 14.04 16.02 23.99
C LEU A 199 14.54 16.74 25.23
N ASP A 200 13.73 16.77 26.29
CA ASP A 200 14.13 17.32 27.57
C ASP A 200 14.73 16.23 28.45
N ALA A 201 16.06 16.23 28.57
CA ALA A 201 16.85 15.27 29.34
C ALA A 201 17.91 15.98 30.18
N GLY A 202 18.04 15.55 31.43
CA GLY A 202 19.07 16.01 32.38
C GLY A 202 20.12 14.93 32.64
N PRO A 203 21.04 15.17 33.63
CA PRO A 203 22.01 14.16 34.05
C PRO A 203 21.33 12.86 34.48
N ALA A 204 21.93 11.74 34.10
CA ALA A 204 21.47 10.43 34.54
C ALA A 204 21.53 10.26 36.05
N PRO A 205 20.58 9.57 36.68
CA PRO A 205 20.67 9.25 38.10
C PRO A 205 21.78 8.22 38.35
N ALA A 206 22.39 8.27 39.52
CA ALA A 206 23.40 7.28 39.97
C ALA A 206 22.70 5.96 40.35
N LEU A 207 22.06 5.31 39.41
CA LEU A 207 21.33 4.04 39.52
C LEU A 207 21.79 3.06 38.44
N PRO A 208 21.65 1.75 38.65
CA PRO A 208 21.84 0.75 37.60
C PRO A 208 20.94 1.01 36.40
N ALA A 209 21.46 0.79 35.21
CA ALA A 209 20.69 0.87 33.99
C ALA A 209 20.28 -0.53 33.49
N TRP A 210 19.08 -0.63 32.97
CA TRP A 210 18.46 -1.85 32.47
C TRP A 210 17.90 -1.63 31.06
N ARG A 211 18.16 -2.60 30.19
CA ARG A 211 17.58 -2.64 28.85
C ARG A 211 16.38 -3.57 28.85
N LEU A 212 15.23 -3.02 28.45
CA LEU A 212 13.99 -3.76 28.26
C LEU A 212 13.76 -3.92 26.75
N THR A 213 13.59 -5.16 26.29
CA THR A 213 13.38 -5.45 24.86
C THR A 213 12.14 -6.29 24.69
N LEU A 214 11.17 -5.78 23.93
CA LEU A 214 10.08 -6.57 23.37
C LEU A 214 10.44 -6.93 21.92
N SER A 215 10.42 -8.21 21.59
CA SER A 215 10.80 -8.70 20.25
C SER A 215 10.02 -9.95 19.86
N GLY A 216 10.10 -10.35 18.58
CA GLY A 216 9.44 -11.54 18.07
C GLY A 216 7.97 -11.32 17.71
N GLY A 217 7.49 -10.07 17.71
CA GLY A 217 6.18 -9.72 17.17
C GLY A 217 6.11 -9.97 15.66
N ARG A 218 4.94 -10.31 15.15
CA ARG A 218 4.73 -10.52 13.70
C ARG A 218 4.79 -9.23 12.91
N GLY A 219 4.46 -8.09 13.52
CA GLY A 219 4.33 -6.84 12.80
C GLY A 219 3.28 -6.94 11.69
N GLY A 220 3.55 -6.34 10.53
CA GLY A 220 2.70 -6.45 9.34
C GLY A 220 2.27 -5.10 8.77
N HIS A 221 1.53 -5.13 7.65
CA HIS A 221 1.05 -3.93 6.99
C HIS A 221 -0.09 -3.26 7.78
N SER A 222 -0.02 -1.94 7.97
CA SER A 222 -1.02 -1.19 8.75
C SER A 222 -2.41 -1.13 8.12
N GLY A 223 -2.56 -1.51 6.86
CA GLY A 223 -3.85 -1.67 6.18
C GLY A 223 -4.39 -3.10 6.32
N ASP A 224 -3.64 -4.08 5.81
CA ASP A 224 -4.12 -5.45 5.64
C ASP A 224 -4.13 -6.28 6.92
N ASP A 225 -3.26 -5.91 7.89
CA ASP A 225 -3.06 -6.69 9.10
C ASP A 225 -3.58 -6.02 10.36
N ILE A 226 -4.08 -4.77 10.31
CA ILE A 226 -4.46 -4.00 11.49
C ILE A 226 -5.62 -4.62 12.28
N ASN A 227 -6.46 -5.39 11.62
CA ASN A 227 -7.60 -6.10 12.22
C ASN A 227 -7.25 -7.50 12.77
N ARG A 228 -5.98 -7.91 12.68
CA ARG A 228 -5.55 -9.25 13.12
C ARG A 228 -5.24 -9.34 14.62
N GLY A 229 -5.46 -8.25 15.37
CA GLY A 229 -5.26 -8.23 16.81
C GLY A 229 -3.80 -8.35 17.25
N ARG A 230 -2.84 -8.00 16.36
CA ARG A 230 -1.41 -8.01 16.69
C ARG A 230 -1.07 -6.93 17.71
N ALA A 231 -0.11 -7.23 18.57
CA ALA A 231 0.36 -6.30 19.59
C ALA A 231 1.09 -5.09 18.98
N ASN A 232 1.06 -3.97 19.69
CA ASN A 232 1.99 -2.87 19.46
C ASN A 232 3.01 -2.80 20.60
N PRO A 233 4.26 -3.27 20.40
CA PRO A 233 5.28 -3.29 21.44
C PRO A 233 5.61 -1.91 22.02
N ILE A 234 5.50 -0.82 21.21
CA ILE A 234 5.75 0.55 21.69
C ILE A 234 4.72 0.91 22.78
N LYS A 235 3.43 0.67 22.51
CA LYS A 235 2.36 0.96 23.47
C LYS A 235 2.46 0.12 24.73
N LEU A 236 2.76 -1.17 24.59
CA LEU A 236 2.93 -2.08 25.71
C LEU A 236 4.09 -1.65 26.62
N LEU A 237 5.21 -1.27 26.00
CA LEU A 237 6.37 -0.81 26.75
C LEU A 237 6.11 0.54 27.41
N ALA A 238 5.47 1.49 26.72
CA ALA A 238 5.09 2.78 27.29
C ALA A 238 4.15 2.63 28.49
N ALA A 239 3.15 1.75 28.40
CA ALA A 239 2.22 1.50 29.50
C ALA A 239 2.92 0.85 30.71
N TYR A 240 3.82 -0.11 30.47
CA TYR A 240 4.64 -0.70 31.53
C TYR A 240 5.53 0.34 32.23
N LEU A 241 6.23 1.16 31.44
CA LEU A 241 7.14 2.19 31.96
C LEU A 241 6.41 3.28 32.78
N ALA A 242 5.18 3.61 32.40
CA ALA A 242 4.34 4.56 33.14
C ALA A 242 4.01 4.05 34.57
N GLY A 243 3.95 2.74 34.74
CA GLY A 243 3.71 2.09 36.04
C GLY A 243 4.98 1.66 36.79
N LEU A 244 6.18 1.92 36.26
CA LEU A 244 7.44 1.46 36.85
C LEU A 244 7.91 2.40 37.99
N PRO A 245 7.86 1.98 39.27
CA PRO A 245 8.17 2.84 40.39
C PRO A 245 9.65 3.28 40.35
N GLY A 246 9.88 4.60 40.45
CA GLY A 246 11.23 5.18 40.50
C GLY A 246 12.05 5.02 39.23
N GLY A 247 11.46 4.48 38.15
CA GLY A 247 12.12 4.32 36.86
C GLY A 247 12.36 5.65 36.17
N ARG A 248 13.57 5.87 35.66
CA ARG A 248 13.95 7.04 34.86
C ARG A 248 14.36 6.56 33.47
N ILE A 249 13.64 6.98 32.46
CA ILE A 249 13.86 6.58 31.07
C ILE A 249 15.07 7.32 30.51
N ALA A 250 15.97 6.60 29.87
CA ALA A 250 17.06 7.15 29.09
C ALA A 250 16.70 7.16 27.60
N SER A 251 16.05 6.09 27.14
CA SER A 251 15.57 5.98 25.75
C SER A 251 14.33 5.08 25.69
N LEU A 252 13.48 5.36 24.71
CA LEU A 252 12.36 4.48 24.29
C LEU A 252 12.22 4.58 22.78
N SER A 253 12.36 3.43 22.11
CA SER A 253 12.25 3.37 20.64
C SER A 253 11.55 2.08 20.20
N GLY A 254 11.00 2.10 18.98
CA GLY A 254 10.38 0.92 18.39
C GLY A 254 9.81 1.20 17.01
N GLY A 255 9.56 0.12 16.27
CA GLY A 255 9.07 0.18 14.89
C GLY A 255 10.10 0.67 13.89
N LEU A 256 9.79 0.50 12.60
CA LEU A 256 10.66 0.87 11.49
C LEU A 256 10.09 1.97 10.63
N THR A 257 8.81 1.89 10.31
CA THR A 257 8.13 2.81 9.40
C THR A 257 6.69 3.06 9.83
N HIS A 258 6.11 4.17 9.36
CA HIS A 258 4.76 4.60 9.72
C HIS A 258 3.66 3.61 9.29
N ASN A 259 3.82 2.93 8.15
CA ASN A 259 2.83 2.04 7.56
C ASN A 259 2.99 0.56 7.95
N ALA A 260 3.89 0.24 8.87
CA ALA A 260 4.03 -1.10 9.44
C ALA A 260 3.62 -1.13 10.91
N ILE A 261 2.96 -2.20 11.32
CA ILE A 261 2.73 -2.51 12.74
C ILE A 261 4.08 -2.87 13.35
N PRO A 262 4.51 -2.26 14.45
CA PRO A 262 5.79 -2.56 15.08
C PRO A 262 5.91 -4.03 15.48
N ALA A 263 7.05 -4.67 15.18
CA ALA A 263 7.38 -6.03 15.61
C ALA A 263 8.24 -6.05 16.87
N GLN A 264 8.82 -4.90 17.24
CA GLN A 264 9.73 -4.77 18.38
C GLN A 264 9.74 -3.35 18.95
N ALA A 265 10.12 -3.25 20.23
CA ALA A 265 10.42 -1.99 20.92
C ALA A 265 11.46 -2.23 21.99
N GLU A 266 12.22 -1.19 22.31
CA GLU A 266 13.27 -1.22 23.33
C GLU A 266 13.23 0.05 24.19
N ALA A 267 13.58 -0.10 25.45
CA ALA A 267 13.84 1.04 26.34
C ALA A 267 15.07 0.79 27.20
N VAL A 268 15.80 1.85 27.49
CA VAL A 268 16.83 1.87 28.54
C VAL A 268 16.30 2.68 29.71
N VAL A 269 16.32 2.09 30.90
CA VAL A 269 15.79 2.70 32.11
C VAL A 269 16.77 2.59 33.27
N PHE A 270 16.83 3.60 34.11
CA PHE A 270 17.55 3.57 35.39
C PHE A 270 16.56 3.17 36.49
N CYS A 271 16.88 2.10 37.21
CA CYS A 271 16.11 1.60 38.35
C CYS A 271 17.03 1.11 39.49
N PRO A 272 16.62 1.24 40.77
CA PRO A 272 17.42 0.77 41.90
C PRO A 272 17.68 -0.75 41.86
N ALA A 273 16.77 -1.51 41.30
CA ALA A 273 16.85 -2.96 41.13
C ALA A 273 16.35 -3.36 39.74
N GLU A 274 16.57 -4.64 39.38
CA GLU A 274 16.03 -5.20 38.14
C GLU A 274 14.50 -5.02 38.07
N PRO A 275 13.95 -4.44 37.01
CA PRO A 275 12.51 -4.29 36.84
C PRO A 275 11.75 -5.60 36.85
N ASP A 276 10.67 -5.70 37.64
CA ASP A 276 9.76 -6.84 37.59
C ASP A 276 8.95 -6.85 36.30
N LEU A 277 9.21 -7.80 35.43
CA LEU A 277 8.52 -7.96 34.14
C LEU A 277 7.18 -8.70 34.25
N SER A 278 6.75 -9.13 35.43
CA SER A 278 5.50 -9.90 35.62
C SER A 278 4.27 -9.16 35.05
N PRO A 279 4.09 -7.85 35.29
CA PRO A 279 2.96 -7.10 34.69
C PRO A 279 3.01 -7.05 33.16
N LEU A 280 4.19 -6.89 32.58
CA LEU A 280 4.36 -6.83 31.14
C LEU A 280 4.13 -8.21 30.51
N ARG A 281 4.63 -9.28 31.10
CA ARG A 281 4.36 -10.67 30.67
C ARG A 281 2.87 -11.02 30.74
N ALA A 282 2.17 -10.53 31.75
CA ALA A 282 0.72 -10.67 31.87
C ALA A 282 -0.02 -9.95 30.74
N ALA A 283 0.40 -8.74 30.38
CA ALA A 283 -0.15 -8.00 29.24
C ALA A 283 0.08 -8.73 27.90
N LEU A 284 1.27 -9.33 27.69
CA LEU A 284 1.57 -10.10 26.48
C LEU A 284 0.67 -11.34 26.32
N ALA A 285 0.17 -11.91 27.40
CA ALA A 285 -0.68 -13.10 27.36
C ALA A 285 -1.97 -12.86 26.54
N GLY A 286 -2.49 -11.63 26.52
CA GLY A 286 -3.66 -11.24 25.70
C GLY A 286 -3.42 -11.29 24.20
N TYR A 287 -2.18 -11.28 23.74
CA TYR A 287 -1.80 -11.26 22.32
C TYR A 287 -1.31 -12.61 21.79
N ARG A 288 -1.20 -13.66 22.63
CA ARG A 288 -0.60 -14.95 22.24
C ARG A 288 -1.23 -15.59 21.00
N ALA A 289 -2.51 -15.40 20.76
CA ALA A 289 -3.18 -15.96 19.59
C ALA A 289 -2.70 -15.27 18.28
N ALA A 290 -2.54 -13.95 18.29
CA ALA A 290 -2.13 -13.17 17.14
C ALA A 290 -0.60 -13.07 17.00
N ASP A 291 0.10 -12.95 18.12
CA ASP A 291 1.56 -12.77 18.22
C ASP A 291 2.22 -13.81 19.13
N PRO A 292 2.24 -15.09 18.77
CA PRO A 292 2.76 -16.17 19.63
C PRO A 292 4.26 -16.05 19.93
N GLY A 293 5.02 -15.37 19.08
CA GLY A 293 6.47 -15.18 19.20
C GLY A 293 6.88 -13.95 20.03
N LEU A 294 5.91 -13.07 20.39
CA LEU A 294 6.24 -11.84 21.12
C LEU A 294 6.70 -12.16 22.56
N THR A 295 7.90 -11.72 22.87
CA THR A 295 8.55 -11.96 24.18
C THR A 295 9.10 -10.66 24.76
N VAL A 296 9.38 -10.68 26.07
CA VAL A 296 10.09 -9.59 26.76
C VAL A 296 11.32 -10.11 27.50
N ALA A 297 12.41 -9.36 27.37
CA ALA A 297 13.66 -9.57 28.09
C ALA A 297 14.08 -8.31 28.86
N CYS A 298 14.79 -8.50 29.96
CA CYS A 298 15.50 -7.47 30.70
C CYS A 298 16.96 -7.89 30.85
N ALA A 299 17.88 -6.96 30.65
CA ALA A 299 19.32 -7.18 30.85
C ALA A 299 19.97 -5.92 31.42
N PRO A 300 21.07 -6.05 32.19
CA PRO A 300 21.91 -4.92 32.54
C PRO A 300 22.38 -4.18 31.28
N ALA A 301 22.45 -2.86 31.34
CA ALA A 301 22.89 -2.01 30.23
C ALA A 301 23.93 -1.00 30.70
N GLU A 302 24.77 -0.55 29.76
CA GLU A 302 25.53 0.69 29.98
C GLU A 302 24.53 1.85 29.97
N GLY A 303 24.49 2.60 31.06
CA GLY A 303 23.63 3.77 31.18
C GLY A 303 24.21 4.93 30.40
N PRO A 304 23.43 5.62 29.55
CA PRO A 304 23.88 6.89 28.96
C PRO A 304 24.02 7.97 30.03
N GLU A 305 24.79 9.04 29.69
CA GLU A 305 25.03 10.16 30.64
C GLU A 305 23.77 10.97 30.97
N ARG A 306 22.72 10.83 30.16
CA ARG A 306 21.47 11.60 30.30
C ARG A 306 20.28 10.68 30.41
N ALA A 307 19.26 11.15 31.16
CA ALA A 307 17.95 10.53 31.25
C ALA A 307 16.87 11.60 31.08
N TRP A 308 15.72 11.20 30.56
CA TRP A 308 14.56 12.09 30.40
C TRP A 308 14.23 12.78 31.72
N THR A 309 13.86 14.07 31.65
CA THR A 309 13.30 14.72 32.84
C THR A 309 11.99 14.06 33.25
N PRO A 310 11.60 14.10 34.54
CA PRO A 310 10.32 13.52 34.96
C PRO A 310 9.13 14.08 34.22
N ALA A 311 9.17 15.37 33.89
CA ALA A 311 8.10 16.03 33.12
C ALA A 311 8.02 15.52 31.69
N PHE A 312 9.14 15.47 30.98
CA PHE A 312 9.17 14.93 29.61
C PHE A 312 8.74 13.45 29.58
N GLN A 313 9.26 12.62 30.50
CA GLN A 313 8.88 11.23 30.64
C GLN A 313 7.37 11.07 30.80
N ALA A 314 6.74 11.84 31.70
CA ALA A 314 5.30 11.77 31.91
C ALA A 314 4.51 12.16 30.64
N HIS A 315 4.92 13.25 29.96
CA HIS A 315 4.27 13.71 28.73
C HIS A 315 4.44 12.71 27.58
N ALA A 316 5.67 12.22 27.35
CA ALA A 316 5.94 11.27 26.26
C ALA A 316 5.19 9.93 26.45
N LEU A 317 5.18 9.39 27.67
CA LEU A 317 4.45 8.15 27.96
C LEU A 317 2.93 8.35 27.84
N ALA A 318 2.38 9.45 28.36
CA ALA A 318 0.95 9.76 28.21
C ALA A 318 0.55 9.93 26.74
N PHE A 319 1.39 10.58 25.93
CA PHE A 319 1.18 10.73 24.51
C PHE A 319 1.17 9.37 23.79
N LEU A 320 2.20 8.53 23.97
CA LEU A 320 2.28 7.21 23.37
C LEU A 320 1.11 6.30 23.76
N MET A 321 0.70 6.31 25.03
CA MET A 321 -0.44 5.53 25.50
C MET A 321 -1.77 6.05 24.93
N GLY A 322 -1.93 7.37 24.83
CA GLY A 322 -3.15 8.02 24.39
C GLY A 322 -3.38 7.95 22.88
N LEU A 323 -2.32 7.88 22.05
CA LEU A 323 -2.47 7.71 20.60
C LEU A 323 -3.29 6.46 20.29
N TYR A 324 -4.28 6.59 19.41
CA TYR A 324 -5.08 5.45 18.99
C TYR A 324 -4.23 4.46 18.17
N HIS A 325 -4.49 3.17 18.36
CA HIS A 325 -3.88 2.09 17.59
C HIS A 325 -4.89 0.95 17.43
N GLY A 326 -5.06 0.47 16.20
CA GLY A 326 -6.00 -0.59 15.87
C GLY A 326 -7.16 -0.12 15.01
N VAL A 327 -8.17 -0.97 14.86
CA VAL A 327 -9.39 -0.69 14.10
C VAL A 327 -10.27 0.30 14.87
N TYR A 328 -10.60 1.41 14.23
CA TYR A 328 -11.51 2.42 14.77
C TYR A 328 -12.97 2.15 14.37
N ALA A 329 -13.20 1.81 13.10
CA ALA A 329 -14.52 1.49 12.57
C ALA A 329 -14.42 0.45 11.45
N MET A 330 -15.46 -0.36 11.29
CA MET A 330 -15.65 -1.23 10.12
C MET A 330 -16.52 -0.50 9.08
N GLU A 331 -16.31 -0.79 7.78
CA GLU A 331 -17.08 -0.18 6.70
C GLU A 331 -18.45 -0.88 6.54
N PRO A 332 -19.58 -0.22 6.87
CA PRO A 332 -20.89 -0.88 6.83
C PRO A 332 -21.30 -1.31 5.42
N ALA A 333 -20.88 -0.56 4.39
CA ALA A 333 -21.25 -0.86 3.00
C ALA A 333 -20.50 -2.09 2.45
N PHE A 334 -19.36 -2.44 3.03
CA PHE A 334 -18.52 -3.57 2.60
C PHE A 334 -18.15 -4.43 3.81
N PRO A 335 -19.00 -5.42 4.16
CA PRO A 335 -18.77 -6.29 5.32
C PRO A 335 -17.40 -6.95 5.31
N GLY A 336 -16.71 -6.94 6.46
CA GLY A 336 -15.36 -7.46 6.59
C GLY A 336 -14.25 -6.45 6.29
N THR A 337 -14.55 -5.32 5.66
CA THR A 337 -13.57 -4.26 5.38
C THR A 337 -13.42 -3.34 6.59
N VAL A 338 -12.17 -3.06 6.95
CA VAL A 338 -11.87 -2.00 7.93
C VAL A 338 -12.19 -0.64 7.32
N GLY A 339 -13.02 0.14 7.99
CA GLY A 339 -13.42 1.48 7.54
C GLY A 339 -12.44 2.56 8.00
N ALA A 340 -11.98 2.49 9.24
CA ALA A 340 -10.98 3.41 9.77
C ALA A 340 -10.06 2.72 10.77
N SER A 341 -8.80 3.11 10.79
CA SER A 341 -7.78 2.64 11.73
C SER A 341 -6.71 3.67 11.98
N ALA A 342 -5.94 3.47 13.06
CA ALA A 342 -4.69 4.14 13.27
C ALA A 342 -3.60 3.14 13.65
N ASN A 343 -2.37 3.42 13.24
CA ASN A 343 -1.19 2.64 13.56
C ASN A 343 -0.13 3.55 14.17
N LEU A 344 0.26 3.30 15.42
CA LEU A 344 1.50 3.85 15.97
C LEU A 344 2.65 3.02 15.39
N GLY A 345 3.29 3.53 14.34
CA GLY A 345 4.24 2.76 13.53
C GLY A 345 5.69 2.86 13.98
N ARG A 346 6.09 4.03 14.52
CA ARG A 346 7.47 4.27 14.96
C ARG A 346 7.49 5.27 16.11
N ALA A 347 8.43 5.09 17.03
CA ALA A 347 8.82 6.09 18.01
C ALA A 347 10.34 5.99 18.25
N GLY A 348 10.98 7.13 18.52
CA GLY A 348 12.42 7.16 18.81
C GLY A 348 12.99 8.56 18.85
N THR A 349 14.27 8.66 19.23
CA THR A 349 15.00 9.92 19.27
C THR A 349 15.80 10.12 17.98
N GLU A 350 15.68 11.30 17.38
CA GLU A 350 16.43 11.76 16.22
C GLU A 350 17.17 13.06 16.62
N GLY A 351 18.46 12.97 16.88
CA GLY A 351 19.22 14.08 17.44
C GLY A 351 18.66 14.54 18.82
N ASP A 352 18.26 15.80 18.92
CA ASP A 352 17.66 16.38 20.13
C ASP A 352 16.11 16.43 20.08
N VAL A 353 15.49 15.59 19.24
CA VAL A 353 14.04 15.54 19.10
C VAL A 353 13.55 14.12 19.36
N TYR A 354 12.49 13.96 20.12
CA TYR A 354 11.74 12.72 20.22
C TYR A 354 10.61 12.72 19.19
N GLU A 355 10.68 11.78 18.26
CA GLU A 355 9.73 11.68 17.14
C GLU A 355 8.83 10.46 17.31
N VAL A 356 7.55 10.64 16.97
CA VAL A 356 6.53 9.57 16.97
C VAL A 356 5.77 9.64 15.66
N CYS A 357 5.74 8.53 14.92
CA CYS A 357 4.99 8.43 13.67
C CYS A 357 3.75 7.59 13.85
N ALA A 358 2.59 8.17 13.57
CA ALA A 358 1.32 7.48 13.44
C ALA A 358 0.82 7.52 11.99
N PHE A 359 0.03 6.51 11.61
CA PHE A 359 -0.58 6.44 10.28
C PHE A 359 -2.06 6.12 10.40
N LEU A 360 -2.90 7.06 9.98
CA LEU A 360 -4.34 6.89 9.96
C LEU A 360 -4.78 6.47 8.57
N ARG A 361 -5.74 5.55 8.51
CA ARG A 361 -6.41 5.14 7.28
C ARG A 361 -7.90 5.27 7.46
N SER A 362 -8.59 5.76 6.44
CA SER A 362 -10.05 5.88 6.50
C SER A 362 -10.70 5.83 5.12
N THR A 363 -11.79 5.08 5.00
CA THR A 363 -12.66 5.09 3.81
C THR A 363 -13.60 6.30 3.82
N ARG A 364 -13.71 7.03 4.95
CA ARG A 364 -14.59 8.18 5.13
C ARG A 364 -13.88 9.35 5.77
N PRO A 365 -13.99 10.55 5.20
CA PRO A 365 -13.31 11.74 5.72
C PRO A 365 -13.73 12.10 7.15
N GLU A 366 -14.95 11.78 7.57
CA GLU A 366 -15.47 12.07 8.91
C GLU A 366 -14.72 11.28 9.99
N TRP A 367 -14.44 10.01 9.74
CA TRP A 367 -13.69 9.16 10.67
C TRP A 367 -12.22 9.56 10.75
N GLU A 368 -11.63 9.95 9.61
CA GLU A 368 -10.26 10.49 9.60
C GLU A 368 -10.19 11.78 10.43
N ALA A 369 -11.13 12.70 10.21
CA ALA A 369 -11.19 13.98 10.93
C ALA A 369 -11.36 13.77 12.44
N GLU A 370 -12.19 12.82 12.86
CA GLU A 370 -12.39 12.48 14.28
C GLU A 370 -11.10 11.92 14.91
N LEU A 371 -10.46 10.93 14.28
CA LEU A 371 -9.19 10.38 14.77
C LEU A 371 -8.09 11.45 14.81
N ALA A 372 -7.94 12.22 13.74
CA ALA A 372 -6.96 13.31 13.68
C ALA A 372 -7.21 14.38 14.75
N GLY A 373 -8.47 14.72 15.01
CA GLY A 373 -8.86 15.65 16.07
C GLY A 373 -8.47 15.15 17.47
N ARG A 374 -8.68 13.87 17.74
CA ARG A 374 -8.26 13.22 19.00
C ARG A 374 -6.75 13.26 19.16
N HIS A 375 -5.99 12.89 18.10
CA HIS A 375 -4.52 12.95 18.12
C HIS A 375 -4.00 14.38 18.30
N MET A 376 -4.61 15.37 17.63
CA MET A 376 -4.24 16.78 17.76
C MET A 376 -4.44 17.30 19.19
N THR A 377 -5.58 17.00 19.80
CA THR A 377 -5.87 17.38 21.19
C THR A 377 -4.82 16.79 22.13
N LEU A 378 -4.50 15.52 21.95
CA LEU A 378 -3.50 14.81 22.75
C LEU A 378 -2.09 15.39 22.55
N GLY A 379 -1.66 15.56 21.29
CA GLY A 379 -0.33 16.11 20.97
C GLY A 379 -0.13 17.50 21.55
N THR A 380 -1.12 18.38 21.39
CA THR A 380 -1.09 19.74 21.98
C THR A 380 -1.00 19.69 23.51
N ALA A 381 -1.76 18.82 24.17
CA ALA A 381 -1.74 18.70 25.63
C ALA A 381 -0.39 18.20 26.17
N HIS A 382 0.39 17.48 25.36
CA HIS A 382 1.68 16.92 25.75
C HIS A 382 2.89 17.58 25.10
N GLY A 383 2.70 18.72 24.41
CA GLY A 383 3.81 19.53 23.88
C GLY A 383 4.44 18.98 22.59
N PHE A 384 3.72 18.14 21.85
CA PHE A 384 4.18 17.65 20.54
C PHE A 384 3.67 18.57 19.42
N SER A 385 4.55 18.89 18.49
CA SER A 385 4.22 19.52 17.20
C SER A 385 3.92 18.48 16.16
N LEU A 386 3.06 18.81 15.17
CA LEU A 386 2.58 17.90 14.14
C LEU A 386 3.00 18.35 12.74
N SER A 387 3.56 17.43 11.97
CA SER A 387 3.67 17.50 10.51
C SER A 387 2.81 16.40 9.87
N VAL A 388 2.11 16.74 8.77
CA VAL A 388 1.19 15.82 8.11
C VAL A 388 1.53 15.69 6.62
N THR A 389 1.56 14.45 6.13
CA THR A 389 1.60 14.12 4.70
C THR A 389 0.58 13.01 4.43
N GLY A 390 0.21 12.81 3.16
CA GLY A 390 -0.72 11.72 2.86
C GLY A 390 -1.34 11.80 1.48
N TYR A 391 -2.45 11.08 1.34
CA TYR A 391 -3.28 11.01 0.16
C TYR A 391 -4.76 10.87 0.56
N PRO A 392 -5.71 11.34 -0.28
CA PRO A 392 -7.14 11.26 0.03
C PRO A 392 -7.67 9.83 -0.04
N GLY A 393 -8.84 9.58 0.54
CA GLY A 393 -9.59 8.35 0.37
C GLY A 393 -10.51 8.41 -0.86
N TRP A 394 -10.94 7.24 -1.27
CA TRP A 394 -11.96 7.04 -2.29
C TRP A 394 -13.15 6.33 -1.66
N PRO A 395 -14.23 7.05 -1.28
CA PRO A 395 -15.41 6.46 -0.65
C PRO A 395 -16.04 5.41 -1.54
N GLY A 396 -16.30 4.24 -0.98
CA GLY A 396 -16.85 3.11 -1.70
C GLY A 396 -18.31 3.33 -2.12
N ASP A 397 -18.62 3.02 -3.38
CA ASP A 397 -19.98 3.11 -3.95
C ASP A 397 -20.42 1.75 -4.51
N ARG A 398 -21.39 1.11 -3.86
CA ARG A 398 -21.98 -0.15 -4.32
C ARG A 398 -22.86 0.00 -5.58
N ALA A 399 -23.30 1.20 -5.88
CA ALA A 399 -24.09 1.52 -7.08
C ALA A 399 -23.22 1.97 -8.27
N ASN A 400 -21.90 1.75 -8.19
CA ASN A 400 -20.92 2.17 -9.19
C ASN A 400 -21.28 1.64 -10.60
N PRO A 401 -21.54 2.52 -11.60
CA PRO A 401 -21.95 2.11 -12.94
C PRO A 401 -20.89 1.28 -13.68
N LEU A 402 -19.61 1.60 -13.50
CA LEU A 402 -18.52 0.82 -14.13
C LEU A 402 -18.42 -0.59 -13.53
N ALA A 403 -18.57 -0.71 -12.22
CA ALA A 403 -18.63 -2.02 -11.57
C ALA A 403 -19.85 -2.84 -12.02
N ALA A 404 -20.98 -2.20 -12.30
CA ALA A 404 -22.13 -2.90 -12.88
C ALA A 404 -21.84 -3.44 -14.28
N VAL A 405 -21.10 -2.69 -15.12
CA VAL A 405 -20.62 -3.16 -16.43
C VAL A 405 -19.68 -4.36 -16.25
N LEU A 406 -18.66 -4.24 -15.37
CA LEU A 406 -17.73 -5.33 -15.06
C LEU A 406 -18.48 -6.58 -14.56
N GLY A 407 -19.47 -6.41 -13.68
CA GLY A 407 -20.27 -7.51 -13.13
C GLY A 407 -21.07 -8.24 -14.20
N ARG A 408 -21.70 -7.51 -15.13
CA ARG A 408 -22.40 -8.10 -16.28
C ARG A 408 -21.44 -8.88 -17.18
N VAL A 409 -20.33 -8.26 -17.58
CA VAL A 409 -19.32 -8.91 -18.44
C VAL A 409 -18.76 -10.17 -17.79
N TRP A 410 -18.45 -10.10 -16.49
CA TRP A 410 -17.95 -11.23 -15.73
C TRP A 410 -18.96 -12.39 -15.66
N TRP A 411 -20.23 -12.07 -15.42
CA TRP A 411 -21.31 -13.05 -15.39
C TRP A 411 -21.50 -13.73 -16.75
N GLU A 412 -21.53 -12.96 -17.84
CA GLU A 412 -21.68 -13.47 -19.22
C GLU A 412 -20.55 -14.43 -19.61
N GLN A 413 -19.35 -14.19 -19.11
CA GLN A 413 -18.16 -14.99 -19.44
C GLN A 413 -17.98 -16.22 -18.56
N THR A 414 -18.35 -16.14 -17.27
CA THR A 414 -17.97 -17.15 -16.28
C THR A 414 -19.16 -17.81 -15.59
N GLY A 415 -20.34 -17.22 -15.66
CA GLY A 415 -21.51 -17.60 -14.84
C GLY A 415 -21.35 -17.33 -13.35
N ARG A 416 -20.32 -16.57 -12.94
CA ARG A 416 -20.02 -16.24 -11.53
C ARG A 416 -20.32 -14.77 -11.25
N THR A 417 -20.71 -14.48 -10.01
CA THR A 417 -20.91 -13.08 -9.57
C THR A 417 -19.56 -12.42 -9.33
N LEU A 418 -19.39 -11.19 -9.84
CA LEU A 418 -18.25 -10.33 -9.52
C LEU A 418 -18.39 -9.81 -8.08
N GLU A 419 -17.38 -9.96 -7.26
CA GLU A 419 -17.35 -9.42 -5.91
C GLU A 419 -17.07 -7.91 -5.95
N LEU A 420 -17.91 -7.11 -5.28
CA LEU A 420 -17.64 -5.69 -5.05
C LEU A 420 -17.00 -5.51 -3.68
N SER A 421 -15.88 -4.80 -3.64
CA SER A 421 -15.13 -4.54 -2.41
C SER A 421 -14.67 -3.09 -2.29
N ALA A 422 -14.35 -2.71 -1.07
CA ALA A 422 -13.48 -1.58 -0.77
C ALA A 422 -12.26 -2.12 -0.01
N VAL A 423 -11.13 -1.42 -0.12
CA VAL A 423 -9.87 -1.85 0.49
C VAL A 423 -9.38 -0.83 1.52
N HIS A 424 -8.69 -1.34 2.54
CA HIS A 424 -8.16 -0.49 3.62
C HIS A 424 -6.70 -0.05 3.36
N VAL A 425 -6.35 0.05 2.08
CA VAL A 425 -5.07 0.56 1.57
C VAL A 425 -5.31 1.71 0.60
N GLY A 426 -4.28 2.46 0.23
CA GLY A 426 -4.36 3.48 -0.80
C GLY A 426 -4.39 2.84 -2.19
N LEU A 427 -5.11 3.48 -3.10
CA LEU A 427 -5.07 3.21 -4.53
C LEU A 427 -5.11 4.53 -5.30
N GLU A 428 -4.49 4.60 -6.45
CA GLU A 428 -4.41 5.81 -7.27
C GLU A 428 -5.77 6.43 -7.66
N PRO A 429 -6.86 5.66 -7.85
CA PRO A 429 -8.19 6.22 -8.01
C PRO A 429 -8.62 7.20 -6.91
N SER A 430 -8.08 7.06 -5.68
CA SER A 430 -8.35 8.00 -4.61
C SER A 430 -7.82 9.41 -4.90
N VAL A 431 -6.64 9.50 -5.49
CA VAL A 431 -6.02 10.76 -5.92
C VAL A 431 -6.77 11.34 -7.12
N PHE A 432 -7.13 10.50 -8.09
CA PHE A 432 -7.88 10.94 -9.28
C PHE A 432 -9.29 11.41 -8.92
N ARG A 433 -9.93 10.80 -7.92
CA ARG A 433 -11.24 11.25 -7.41
C ARG A 433 -11.19 12.69 -6.90
N ALA A 434 -10.12 13.08 -6.23
CA ALA A 434 -9.95 14.44 -5.74
C ALA A 434 -9.76 15.44 -6.91
N LYS A 435 -9.09 15.02 -8.00
CA LYS A 435 -8.83 15.85 -9.18
C LYS A 435 -9.98 15.91 -10.19
N ALA A 436 -10.75 14.83 -10.31
CA ALA A 436 -11.87 14.67 -11.23
C ALA A 436 -13.09 14.03 -10.52
N PRO A 437 -13.84 14.80 -9.71
CA PRO A 437 -14.93 14.27 -8.87
C PRO A 437 -16.06 13.57 -9.65
N GLY A 438 -16.24 13.90 -10.93
CA GLY A 438 -17.26 13.28 -11.80
C GLY A 438 -16.83 11.98 -12.47
N LEU A 439 -15.56 11.61 -12.38
CA LEU A 439 -15.01 10.41 -13.01
C LEU A 439 -15.48 9.15 -12.26
N VAL A 440 -16.13 8.24 -12.98
CA VAL A 440 -16.58 6.95 -12.44
C VAL A 440 -15.42 5.96 -12.53
N MET A 441 -15.00 5.42 -11.38
CA MET A 441 -13.80 4.61 -11.31
C MET A 441 -14.06 3.25 -10.68
N ALA A 442 -13.33 2.24 -11.15
CA ALA A 442 -13.21 0.93 -10.52
C ALA A 442 -11.77 0.43 -10.70
N SER A 443 -11.32 -0.45 -9.80
CA SER A 443 -10.07 -1.20 -9.98
C SER A 443 -10.39 -2.68 -10.12
N ALA A 444 -9.76 -3.35 -11.09
CA ALA A 444 -9.85 -4.79 -11.29
C ALA A 444 -8.55 -5.29 -11.94
N GLY A 445 -8.04 -6.41 -11.47
CA GLY A 445 -6.77 -6.97 -11.96
C GLY A 445 -6.76 -8.49 -11.97
N PRO A 446 -5.66 -9.09 -12.44
CA PRO A 446 -5.44 -10.54 -12.36
C PRO A 446 -5.15 -10.97 -10.92
N ASP A 447 -5.14 -12.27 -10.67
CA ASP A 447 -4.63 -12.78 -9.39
C ASP A 447 -3.12 -12.55 -9.31
N ILE A 448 -2.68 -11.94 -8.19
CA ILE A 448 -1.28 -11.78 -7.81
C ILE A 448 -1.13 -12.29 -6.38
N LEU A 449 -0.21 -13.22 -6.19
CA LEU A 449 0.06 -13.86 -4.91
C LEU A 449 1.43 -13.41 -4.40
N ASP A 450 1.53 -13.21 -3.07
CA ASP A 450 2.75 -12.83 -2.38
C ASP A 450 3.45 -11.60 -2.99
N ALA A 451 2.65 -10.61 -3.46
CA ALA A 451 3.13 -9.33 -3.96
C ALA A 451 4.13 -8.70 -2.97
N HIS A 452 5.04 -7.86 -3.48
CA HIS A 452 6.09 -7.19 -2.70
C HIS A 452 7.09 -8.13 -2.02
N SER A 453 7.19 -9.37 -2.49
CA SER A 453 8.14 -10.35 -1.98
C SER A 453 8.89 -11.06 -3.10
N VAL A 454 9.98 -11.75 -2.77
CA VAL A 454 10.74 -12.59 -3.73
C VAL A 454 9.97 -13.83 -4.19
N ASP A 455 8.86 -14.14 -3.55
CA ASP A 455 7.98 -15.28 -3.87
C ASP A 455 6.73 -14.83 -4.66
N GLU A 456 6.68 -13.58 -5.11
CA GLU A 456 5.62 -13.01 -5.94
C GLU A 456 5.40 -13.85 -7.19
N ARG A 457 4.13 -14.18 -7.46
CA ARG A 457 3.71 -14.99 -8.59
C ARG A 457 2.29 -14.71 -9.02
N ALA A 458 1.97 -15.01 -10.29
CA ALA A 458 0.63 -14.88 -10.84
C ALA A 458 0.19 -16.18 -11.53
N PRO A 459 -1.02 -16.72 -11.25
CA PRO A 459 -1.55 -17.90 -11.94
C PRO A 459 -1.77 -17.63 -13.42
N LEU A 460 -1.29 -18.51 -14.29
CA LEU A 460 -1.42 -18.34 -15.75
C LEU A 460 -2.84 -18.62 -16.25
N ASP A 461 -3.58 -19.50 -15.59
CA ASP A 461 -4.92 -19.93 -15.98
C ASP A 461 -5.99 -18.85 -15.83
N GLY A 462 -5.78 -17.86 -14.93
CA GLY A 462 -6.65 -16.71 -14.72
C GLY A 462 -6.47 -15.60 -15.78
N LEU A 463 -5.33 -15.52 -16.46
CA LEU A 463 -5.02 -14.44 -17.39
C LEU A 463 -6.02 -14.31 -18.56
N PRO A 464 -6.52 -15.41 -19.17
CA PRO A 464 -7.55 -15.31 -20.20
C PRO A 464 -8.86 -14.70 -19.67
N ASP A 465 -9.31 -15.08 -18.46
CA ASP A 465 -10.53 -14.54 -17.89
C ASP A 465 -10.40 -13.07 -17.56
N TYR A 466 -9.22 -12.63 -17.07
CA TYR A 466 -8.93 -11.22 -16.88
C TYR A 466 -8.93 -10.42 -18.18
N ALA A 467 -8.26 -10.91 -19.23
CA ALA A 467 -8.25 -10.25 -20.53
C ALA A 467 -9.65 -10.13 -21.13
N LEU A 468 -10.47 -11.17 -21.01
CA LEU A 468 -11.86 -11.16 -21.46
C LEU A 468 -12.71 -10.15 -20.67
N LEU A 469 -12.52 -10.06 -19.34
CA LEU A 469 -13.18 -9.05 -18.51
C LEU A 469 -12.83 -7.63 -18.96
N LEU A 470 -11.53 -7.37 -19.17
CA LEU A 470 -11.03 -6.07 -19.60
C LEU A 470 -11.55 -5.70 -21.00
N ALA A 471 -11.40 -6.62 -21.98
CA ALA A 471 -11.87 -6.40 -23.35
C ALA A 471 -13.41 -6.27 -23.42
N GLY A 472 -14.15 -7.09 -22.67
CA GLY A 472 -15.60 -6.99 -22.58
C GLY A 472 -16.07 -5.66 -21.98
N ALA A 473 -15.37 -5.13 -20.99
CA ALA A 473 -15.64 -3.80 -20.45
C ALA A 473 -15.39 -2.69 -21.48
N MET A 474 -14.27 -2.78 -22.22
CA MET A 474 -13.94 -1.85 -23.32
C MET A 474 -14.99 -1.85 -24.43
N GLU A 475 -15.61 -2.98 -24.72
CA GLU A 475 -16.67 -3.10 -25.74
C GLU A 475 -18.06 -2.69 -25.24
N ALA A 476 -18.33 -2.88 -23.95
CA ALA A 476 -19.63 -2.63 -23.34
C ALA A 476 -19.89 -1.13 -23.04
N LEU A 477 -18.83 -0.34 -22.94
CA LEU A 477 -18.86 1.11 -22.77
C LEU A 477 -18.88 1.80 -24.13
#